data_457edfe58e284de39c049e23d066fb73
#
_entry.id   457edfe58e284de39c049e23d066fb73
#
_cell.length_a   1.000
_cell.length_b   1.000
_cell.length_c   1.000
_cell.angle_alpha   90.00
_cell.angle_beta   90.00
_cell.angle_gamma   90.00
#
_symmetry.space_group_name_H-M   'P 1'
#
loop_
_entity.id
_entity.type
_entity.pdbx_description
1 polymer ?
#
loop_
_entity_poly.entity_id
_entity_poly.type
_entity_poly.pdbx_seq_one_letter_code
_entity_poly.pdbx_strand_id
1 'polypeptide(L)'
;MVVPIDPHSKFGRRLCSYVCKHLCSYFPITLHVEDIHAFTPDRAYVLGYEPHSVFPIGAFSLTELAGLMPLPKMKFLASSVVRPFTPRILTGKRFTPCWKLVIVVFWCLVASSRLFRWSTVLSNQLLALQIVFLNARRGFVRVAMETGCPLVPVFCFGQSYIYDWWKPGGNLFLQLSRALKFTPLLFWGTFGTHLPYQRPMHVVVGKPIELNKNPKPTAEEVQQVHAQFVKALQDLFQTHKARLGYADLSLRIL
;
A
#
# COMPACT_ATOMS: atom_id res chain seq x y z
N MET A 1 15.54 16.91 -16.28
CA MET A 1 16.58 15.89 -16.49
C MET A 1 16.39 14.82 -15.43
N VAL A 2 15.77 13.70 -15.74
CA VAL A 2 15.56 12.58 -14.80
C VAL A 2 16.74 11.65 -14.98
N VAL A 3 17.66 11.66 -14.03
CA VAL A 3 18.78 10.69 -14.03
C VAL A 3 18.18 9.32 -13.73
N PRO A 4 18.26 8.34 -14.64
CA PRO A 4 17.78 6.99 -14.36
C PRO A 4 18.68 6.39 -13.26
N ILE A 5 18.14 6.27 -12.05
CA ILE A 5 18.85 5.58 -10.98
C ILE A 5 18.82 4.09 -11.34
N ASP A 6 19.95 3.58 -11.78
CA ASP A 6 20.12 2.14 -12.03
C ASP A 6 20.22 1.43 -10.67
N PRO A 7 19.24 0.56 -10.29
CA PRO A 7 19.27 -0.17 -9.04
C PRO A 7 20.40 -1.21 -8.98
N HIS A 8 21.06 -1.49 -10.09
CA HIS A 8 22.23 -2.37 -10.14
C HIS A 8 23.55 -1.62 -9.87
N SER A 9 23.54 -0.27 -9.95
CA SER A 9 24.72 0.51 -9.63
C SER A 9 24.93 0.59 -8.11
N LYS A 10 26.15 0.42 -7.64
CA LYS A 10 26.51 0.57 -6.21
C LYS A 10 26.12 1.95 -5.68
N PHE A 11 26.27 2.99 -6.49
CA PHE A 11 25.88 4.35 -6.15
C PHE A 11 24.35 4.47 -6.03
N GLY A 12 23.60 3.95 -6.99
CA GLY A 12 22.12 3.96 -6.95
C GLY A 12 21.56 3.28 -5.70
N ARG A 13 22.11 2.12 -5.32
CA ARG A 13 21.71 1.43 -4.08
C ARG A 13 22.01 2.22 -2.83
N ARG A 14 23.19 2.85 -2.73
CA ARG A 14 23.57 3.71 -1.58
C ARG A 14 22.64 4.91 -1.47
N LEU A 15 22.35 5.57 -2.59
CA LEU A 15 21.44 6.72 -2.62
C LEU A 15 20.02 6.31 -2.22
N CYS A 16 19.49 5.21 -2.77
CA CYS A 16 18.18 4.70 -2.38
C CYS A 16 18.13 4.32 -0.89
N SER A 17 19.18 3.67 -0.36
CA SER A 17 19.24 3.33 1.05
C SER A 17 19.28 4.59 1.93
N TYR A 18 20.06 5.60 1.53
CA TYR A 18 20.10 6.88 2.21
C TYR A 18 18.71 7.53 2.25
N VAL A 19 18.03 7.64 1.09
CA VAL A 19 16.69 8.22 1.00
C VAL A 19 15.69 7.43 1.84
N CYS A 20 15.67 6.10 1.76
CA CYS A 20 14.75 5.26 2.54
C CYS A 20 14.96 5.43 4.05
N LYS A 21 16.20 5.44 4.51
CA LYS A 21 16.51 5.66 5.93
C LYS A 21 16.07 7.02 6.43
N HIS A 22 16.33 8.07 5.64
CA HIS A 22 15.91 9.43 6.01
C HIS A 22 14.38 9.59 5.96
N LEU A 23 13.68 8.98 5.01
CA LEU A 23 12.21 8.93 5.01
C LEU A 23 11.68 8.25 6.27
N CYS A 24 12.21 7.09 6.61
CA CYS A 24 11.79 6.36 7.82
C CYS A 24 12.07 7.13 9.10
N SER A 25 13.15 7.91 9.14
CA SER A 25 13.50 8.77 10.28
C SER A 25 12.62 10.03 10.34
N TYR A 26 12.37 10.67 9.18
CA TYR A 26 11.53 11.87 9.11
C TYR A 26 10.11 11.62 9.62
N PHE A 27 9.52 10.48 9.29
CA PHE A 27 8.15 10.13 9.69
C PHE A 27 8.06 9.31 10.97
N PRO A 28 9.06 9.18 11.81
CA PRO A 28 9.27 8.17 12.86
C PRO A 28 8.49 6.86 12.60
N ILE A 29 8.93 6.11 11.56
CA ILE A 29 8.25 4.87 11.18
C ILE A 29 8.70 3.73 12.09
N THR A 30 7.73 3.07 12.73
CA THR A 30 7.96 1.86 13.52
C THR A 30 7.35 0.66 12.80
N LEU A 31 8.16 -0.38 12.58
CA LEU A 31 7.71 -1.64 12.01
C LEU A 31 7.38 -2.64 13.13
N HIS A 32 6.17 -3.19 13.10
CA HIS A 32 5.69 -4.24 13.99
C HIS A 32 5.41 -5.49 13.16
N VAL A 33 6.00 -6.61 13.51
CA VAL A 33 5.75 -7.90 12.87
C VAL A 33 5.14 -8.82 13.93
N GLU A 34 3.91 -9.33 13.69
CA GLU A 34 3.21 -10.18 14.68
C GLU A 34 3.97 -11.47 14.96
N ASP A 35 4.51 -12.08 13.92
CA ASP A 35 5.28 -13.31 14.05
C ASP A 35 6.43 -13.30 13.01
N ILE A 36 7.62 -12.98 13.49
CA ILE A 36 8.80 -12.91 12.62
C ILE A 36 9.29 -14.30 12.18
N HIS A 37 9.01 -15.34 12.97
CA HIS A 37 9.40 -16.72 12.67
C HIS A 37 8.54 -17.36 11.59
N ALA A 38 7.35 -16.79 11.31
CA ALA A 38 6.52 -17.22 10.19
C ALA A 38 7.09 -16.84 8.82
N PHE A 39 8.16 -16.02 8.79
CA PHE A 39 8.79 -15.56 7.55
C PHE A 39 10.12 -16.27 7.30
N THR A 40 10.17 -17.02 6.22
CA THR A 40 11.39 -17.72 5.77
C THR A 40 12.08 -16.90 4.68
N PRO A 41 13.38 -16.57 4.79
CA PRO A 41 14.09 -15.74 3.81
C PRO A 41 14.11 -16.28 2.38
N ASP A 42 13.94 -17.60 2.24
CA ASP A 42 13.98 -18.28 0.94
C ASP A 42 12.60 -18.45 0.27
N ARG A 43 11.55 -17.96 0.90
CA ARG A 43 10.18 -18.04 0.39
C ARG A 43 9.67 -16.69 -0.12
N ALA A 44 8.88 -16.72 -1.18
CA ALA A 44 8.21 -15.53 -1.70
C ALA A 44 6.87 -15.30 -0.98
N TYR A 45 6.54 -14.04 -0.76
CA TYR A 45 5.29 -13.61 -0.11
C TYR A 45 4.62 -12.52 -0.94
N VAL A 46 3.29 -12.45 -0.91
CA VAL A 46 2.51 -11.34 -1.45
C VAL A 46 1.97 -10.52 -0.29
N LEU A 47 2.45 -9.29 -0.13
CA LEU A 47 1.99 -8.41 0.94
C LEU A 47 0.89 -7.48 0.40
N GLY A 48 -0.28 -7.51 1.04
CA GLY A 48 -1.34 -6.54 0.79
C GLY A 48 -1.22 -5.39 1.78
N TYR A 49 -0.74 -4.24 1.30
CA TYR A 49 -0.49 -3.05 2.12
C TYR A 49 -1.65 -2.06 2.04
N GLU A 50 -2.18 -1.69 3.19
CA GLU A 50 -3.29 -0.74 3.33
C GLU A 50 -3.11 0.17 4.56
N PRO A 51 -3.67 1.37 4.55
CA PRO A 51 -4.16 2.10 3.41
C PRO A 51 -3.01 2.67 2.57
N HIS A 52 -3.23 2.88 1.27
CA HIS A 52 -2.18 3.49 0.45
C HIS A 52 -2.11 5.02 0.60
N SER A 53 -3.20 5.69 1.08
CA SER A 53 -3.28 7.15 1.24
C SER A 53 -2.87 7.93 -0.03
N VAL A 54 -2.37 9.17 0.09
CA VAL A 54 -1.81 9.95 -1.03
C VAL A 54 -0.52 9.29 -1.53
N PHE A 55 0.38 8.96 -0.60
CA PHE A 55 1.61 8.22 -0.87
C PHE A 55 1.80 7.12 0.16
N PRO A 56 2.16 5.90 -0.26
CA PRO A 56 2.38 4.77 0.66
C PRO A 56 3.77 4.83 1.31
N ILE A 57 4.03 5.90 2.04
CA ILE A 57 5.35 6.17 2.65
C ILE A 57 5.77 5.05 3.61
N GLY A 58 4.84 4.57 4.44
CA GLY A 58 5.14 3.48 5.38
C GLY A 58 5.62 2.20 4.71
N ALA A 59 5.27 1.97 3.45
CA ALA A 59 5.74 0.80 2.71
C ALA A 59 7.27 0.79 2.49
N PHE A 60 7.94 1.96 2.55
CA PHE A 60 9.40 2.01 2.47
C PHE A 60 10.08 1.30 3.64
N SER A 61 9.44 1.23 4.82
CA SER A 61 9.95 0.49 5.98
C SER A 61 10.08 -1.01 5.74
N LEU A 62 9.29 -1.53 4.80
CA LEU A 62 9.30 -2.94 4.44
C LEU A 62 10.44 -3.28 3.47
N THR A 63 11.11 -2.27 2.89
CA THR A 63 12.21 -2.50 1.95
C THR A 63 13.50 -2.95 2.65
N GLU A 64 14.28 -3.76 1.96
CA GLU A 64 15.64 -4.12 2.39
C GLU A 64 16.54 -2.89 2.60
N LEU A 65 16.24 -1.79 1.90
CA LEU A 65 17.02 -0.55 1.93
C LEU A 65 16.83 0.22 3.24
N ALA A 66 15.67 0.09 3.88
CA ALA A 66 15.41 0.67 5.20
C ALA A 66 16.08 -0.12 6.32
N GLY A 67 16.32 -1.41 6.12
CA GLY A 67 16.96 -2.30 7.10
C GLY A 67 16.07 -2.67 8.29
N LEU A 68 14.76 -2.46 8.19
CA LEU A 68 13.80 -2.75 9.26
C LEU A 68 13.15 -4.13 9.12
N MET A 69 13.02 -4.64 7.88
CA MET A 69 12.42 -5.94 7.59
C MET A 69 13.51 -6.97 7.28
N PRO A 70 13.44 -8.19 7.87
CA PRO A 70 14.46 -9.23 7.66
C PRO A 70 14.36 -9.94 6.30
N LEU A 71 13.39 -9.57 5.48
CA LEU A 71 13.16 -10.22 4.19
C LEU A 71 13.99 -9.56 3.08
N PRO A 72 14.78 -10.33 2.33
CA PRO A 72 15.56 -9.82 1.21
C PRO A 72 14.69 -9.56 -0.01
N LYS A 73 15.02 -8.51 -0.76
CA LYS A 73 14.48 -8.21 -2.11
C LYS A 73 12.99 -7.95 -2.18
N MET A 74 12.61 -6.74 -1.89
CA MET A 74 11.26 -6.24 -2.01
C MET A 74 10.98 -5.67 -3.40
N LYS A 75 9.78 -5.94 -3.96
CA LYS A 75 9.31 -5.36 -5.21
C LYS A 75 7.93 -4.76 -5.03
N PHE A 76 7.74 -3.52 -5.47
CA PHE A 76 6.45 -2.86 -5.45
C PHE A 76 5.69 -3.10 -6.75
N LEU A 77 4.42 -3.47 -6.64
CA LEU A 77 3.49 -3.48 -7.75
C LEU A 77 2.64 -2.22 -7.69
N ALA A 78 2.62 -1.46 -8.76
CA ALA A 78 1.77 -0.28 -8.88
C ALA A 78 0.85 -0.38 -10.08
N SER A 79 -0.21 0.44 -10.08
CA SER A 79 -1.09 0.58 -11.24
C SER A 79 -0.32 1.07 -12.46
N SER A 80 -0.75 0.63 -13.65
CA SER A 80 -0.16 1.06 -14.95
C SER A 80 -0.21 2.58 -15.17
N VAL A 81 -1.10 3.29 -14.48
CA VAL A 81 -1.21 4.76 -14.53
C VAL A 81 0.04 5.45 -13.99
N VAL A 82 0.77 4.81 -13.08
CA VAL A 82 1.99 5.37 -12.48
C VAL A 82 3.24 5.12 -13.33
N ARG A 83 3.13 4.24 -14.31
CA ARG A 83 4.24 3.83 -15.19
C ARG A 83 5.04 4.99 -15.82
N PRO A 84 4.41 6.10 -16.29
CA PRO A 84 5.17 7.22 -16.84
C PRO A 84 6.09 7.91 -15.84
N PHE A 85 5.76 7.84 -14.55
CA PHE A 85 6.47 8.54 -13.47
C PHE A 85 7.52 7.67 -12.76
N THR A 86 7.49 6.36 -13.00
CA THR A 86 8.36 5.40 -12.29
C THR A 86 8.93 4.37 -13.27
N PRO A 87 10.19 4.52 -13.70
CA PRO A 87 10.75 3.76 -14.81
C PRO A 87 10.79 2.24 -14.65
N ARG A 88 10.62 1.67 -13.45
CA ARG A 88 10.75 0.23 -13.19
C ARG A 88 9.78 -0.37 -12.18
N ILE A 89 8.61 0.21 -12.01
CA ILE A 89 7.55 -0.45 -11.25
C ILE A 89 6.96 -1.57 -12.11
N LEU A 90 6.92 -2.77 -11.58
CA LEU A 90 6.34 -3.93 -12.23
C LEU A 90 4.83 -3.75 -12.34
N THR A 91 4.32 -3.68 -13.56
CA THR A 91 2.88 -3.77 -13.81
C THR A 91 2.49 -5.25 -13.88
N GLY A 92 1.29 -5.58 -13.42
CA GLY A 92 0.81 -6.98 -13.26
C GLY A 92 0.90 -7.90 -14.49
N LYS A 93 1.26 -7.40 -15.67
CA LYS A 93 1.52 -8.20 -16.89
C LYS A 93 2.93 -8.81 -16.97
N ARG A 94 3.83 -8.47 -16.06
CA ARG A 94 5.21 -8.99 -16.01
C ARG A 94 5.54 -9.59 -14.64
N PHE A 95 4.62 -10.33 -14.09
CA PHE A 95 4.89 -11.14 -12.91
C PHE A 95 5.61 -12.42 -13.35
N THR A 96 6.92 -12.41 -13.33
CA THR A 96 7.70 -13.64 -13.48
C THR A 96 7.92 -14.25 -12.10
N PRO A 97 7.59 -15.55 -11.89
CA PRO A 97 7.52 -16.19 -10.57
C PRO A 97 8.88 -16.46 -9.89
N CYS A 98 9.93 -15.79 -10.29
CA CYS A 98 11.31 -16.18 -9.94
C CYS A 98 11.94 -15.40 -8.77
N TRP A 99 11.22 -14.58 -7.95
CA TRP A 99 11.91 -13.76 -6.96
C TRP A 99 11.15 -13.57 -5.65
N LYS A 100 11.83 -13.82 -4.61
CA LYS A 100 11.58 -13.75 -3.18
C LYS A 100 10.99 -12.39 -2.79
N LEU A 101 9.74 -12.35 -2.43
CA LEU A 101 8.95 -11.25 -1.88
C LEU A 101 8.41 -10.20 -2.86
N VAL A 102 7.10 -10.10 -2.92
CA VAL A 102 6.38 -9.09 -3.70
C VAL A 102 5.48 -8.32 -2.78
N ILE A 103 5.74 -7.03 -2.58
CA ILE A 103 4.77 -6.12 -1.99
C ILE A 103 3.81 -5.67 -3.07
N VAL A 104 2.55 -5.92 -2.86
CA VAL A 104 1.48 -5.33 -3.64
C VAL A 104 1.03 -4.05 -2.96
N VAL A 105 1.73 -2.96 -3.23
CA VAL A 105 1.23 -1.64 -2.89
C VAL A 105 0.25 -1.24 -3.98
N PHE A 106 -1.03 -1.24 -3.67
CA PHE A 106 -2.04 -0.70 -4.57
C PHE A 106 -1.93 0.82 -4.58
N TRP A 107 -1.07 1.36 -5.40
CA TRP A 107 -1.08 2.77 -5.71
C TRP A 107 -2.30 3.06 -6.60
N CYS A 108 -3.41 3.33 -5.97
CA CYS A 108 -4.57 3.85 -6.62
C CYS A 108 -4.54 5.37 -6.55
N LEU A 109 -3.89 5.97 -7.49
CA LEU A 109 -4.41 7.24 -7.97
C LEU A 109 -5.83 6.92 -8.44
N VAL A 110 -6.80 7.37 -7.66
CA VAL A 110 -8.22 6.99 -7.75
C VAL A 110 -8.73 7.22 -9.17
N ALA A 111 -8.62 6.23 -10.01
CA ALA A 111 -9.23 6.20 -11.32
C ALA A 111 -10.39 5.19 -11.33
N SER A 112 -11.33 5.34 -10.41
CA SER A 112 -12.57 4.60 -10.47
C SER A 112 -13.75 5.54 -10.29
N SER A 113 -14.32 5.92 -11.42
CA SER A 113 -15.50 6.80 -11.54
C SER A 113 -16.76 6.27 -10.84
N ARG A 114 -16.79 5.04 -10.36
CA ARG A 114 -17.93 4.45 -9.63
C ARG A 114 -17.88 4.68 -8.12
N LEU A 115 -16.72 4.91 -7.55
CA LEU A 115 -16.53 5.12 -6.11
C LEU A 115 -16.66 6.59 -5.67
N PHE A 116 -17.00 7.45 -6.60
CA PHE A 116 -16.90 8.90 -6.48
C PHE A 116 -18.10 9.58 -5.81
N ARG A 117 -19.12 8.83 -5.40
CA ARG A 117 -20.37 9.39 -4.87
C ARG A 117 -20.32 9.85 -3.40
N TRP A 118 -19.23 9.54 -2.68
CA TRP A 118 -19.17 9.66 -1.21
C TRP A 118 -18.37 10.84 -0.66
N SER A 119 -17.81 11.70 -1.49
CA SER A 119 -16.85 12.69 -1.03
C SER A 119 -17.39 14.10 -0.74
N THR A 120 -18.71 14.28 -0.67
CA THR A 120 -19.29 15.60 -0.45
C THR A 120 -19.63 15.90 1.02
N VAL A 121 -19.51 14.93 1.90
CA VAL A 121 -19.78 15.13 3.33
C VAL A 121 -18.54 14.68 4.07
N LEU A 122 -17.85 15.53 4.80
CA LEU A 122 -16.89 15.09 5.83
C LEU A 122 -15.47 15.71 5.77
N SER A 123 -15.40 17.01 5.95
CA SER A 123 -14.10 17.61 6.29
C SER A 123 -13.68 17.43 7.77
N ASN A 124 -14.61 17.15 8.69
CA ASN A 124 -14.30 17.09 10.13
C ASN A 124 -14.59 15.75 10.84
N GLN A 125 -15.28 14.80 10.19
CA GLN A 125 -15.51 13.44 10.78
C GLN A 125 -14.58 12.35 10.22
N LEU A 126 -13.77 12.65 9.22
CA LEU A 126 -12.89 11.70 8.53
C LEU A 126 -11.63 11.33 9.33
N LEU A 127 -11.29 12.04 10.37
CA LEU A 127 -10.14 11.73 11.22
C LEU A 127 -10.29 10.41 11.98
N ALA A 128 -11.54 9.98 12.23
CA ALA A 128 -11.84 8.74 12.93
C ALA A 128 -12.20 7.57 12.01
N LEU A 129 -12.26 7.76 10.68
CA LEU A 129 -12.66 6.74 9.72
C LEU A 129 -11.57 6.44 8.69
N GLN A 130 -11.05 5.21 8.73
CA GLN A 130 -10.11 4.72 7.74
C GLN A 130 -10.87 3.94 6.66
N ILE A 131 -10.79 4.43 5.41
CA ILE A 131 -11.46 3.78 4.27
C ILE A 131 -10.42 3.01 3.44
N VAL A 132 -10.71 1.74 3.21
CA VAL A 132 -9.88 0.84 2.41
C VAL A 132 -10.72 0.26 1.27
N PHE A 133 -10.25 0.43 0.03
CA PHE A 133 -10.95 -0.01 -1.18
C PHE A 133 -10.43 -1.37 -1.63
N LEU A 134 -10.88 -2.44 -0.98
CA LEU A 134 -10.43 -3.81 -1.27
C LEU A 134 -11.44 -4.65 -2.04
N ASN A 135 -12.75 -4.42 -1.87
CA ASN A 135 -13.79 -5.32 -2.40
C ASN A 135 -13.74 -5.53 -3.91
N ALA A 136 -13.30 -4.52 -4.66
CA ALA A 136 -13.16 -4.61 -6.12
C ALA A 136 -11.79 -5.14 -6.60
N ARG A 137 -10.84 -5.40 -5.67
CA ARG A 137 -9.43 -5.65 -6.01
C ARG A 137 -9.02 -7.07 -5.66
N ARG A 138 -9.28 -7.98 -6.59
CA ARG A 138 -9.00 -9.41 -6.42
C ARG A 138 -7.75 -9.89 -7.18
N GLY A 139 -7.12 -9.01 -7.98
CA GLY A 139 -6.01 -9.39 -8.85
C GLY A 139 -4.77 -9.88 -8.10
N PHE A 140 -4.44 -9.28 -6.95
CA PHE A 140 -3.29 -9.69 -6.14
C PHE A 140 -3.51 -11.06 -5.49
N VAL A 141 -4.74 -11.37 -5.07
CA VAL A 141 -5.11 -12.68 -4.53
C VAL A 141 -4.95 -13.75 -5.60
N ARG A 142 -5.44 -13.48 -6.82
CA ARG A 142 -5.25 -14.40 -7.95
C ARG A 142 -3.79 -14.69 -8.19
N VAL A 143 -2.93 -13.67 -8.22
CA VAL A 143 -1.48 -13.82 -8.40
C VAL A 143 -0.86 -14.63 -7.26
N ALA A 144 -1.26 -14.40 -6.01
CA ALA A 144 -0.79 -15.18 -4.87
C ALA A 144 -1.16 -16.66 -5.00
N MET A 145 -2.38 -16.97 -5.42
CA MET A 145 -2.85 -18.35 -5.67
C MET A 145 -2.13 -19.01 -6.85
N GLU A 146 -1.98 -18.29 -7.97
CA GLU A 146 -1.28 -18.81 -9.17
C GLU A 146 0.18 -19.18 -8.88
N THR A 147 0.82 -18.41 -8.01
CA THR A 147 2.23 -18.62 -7.63
C THR A 147 2.40 -19.53 -6.41
N GLY A 148 1.36 -19.73 -5.61
CA GLY A 148 1.43 -20.46 -4.33
C GLY A 148 2.19 -19.67 -3.26
N CYS A 149 2.24 -18.33 -3.40
CA CYS A 149 2.87 -17.45 -2.41
C CYS A 149 1.89 -17.15 -1.29
N PRO A 150 2.28 -17.24 0.00
CA PRO A 150 1.44 -16.80 1.10
C PRO A 150 1.06 -15.32 0.98
N LEU A 151 -0.16 -15.00 1.38
CA LEU A 151 -0.70 -13.66 1.36
C LEU A 151 -0.62 -13.05 2.76
N VAL A 152 0.02 -11.89 2.87
CA VAL A 152 0.28 -11.23 4.16
C VAL A 152 -0.48 -9.92 4.25
N PRO A 153 -1.37 -9.74 5.25
CA PRO A 153 -2.00 -8.46 5.50
C PRO A 153 -1.01 -7.50 6.16
N VAL A 154 -0.96 -6.26 5.66
CA VAL A 154 -0.14 -5.19 6.23
C VAL A 154 -0.97 -3.94 6.37
N PHE A 155 -0.98 -3.37 7.57
CA PHE A 155 -1.70 -2.13 7.86
C PHE A 155 -0.77 -1.04 8.37
N CYS A 156 -0.91 0.19 7.84
CA CYS A 156 -0.13 1.34 8.29
C CYS A 156 -1.01 2.36 9.01
N PHE A 157 -0.83 2.48 10.29
CA PHE A 157 -1.45 3.54 11.09
C PHE A 157 -0.67 4.85 10.93
N GLY A 158 -1.38 5.98 10.94
CA GLY A 158 -0.79 7.31 10.86
C GLY A 158 -0.58 7.84 9.44
N GLN A 159 -0.46 7.00 8.43
CA GLN A 159 -0.15 7.40 7.06
C GLN A 159 -1.17 8.36 6.42
N SER A 160 -2.44 8.26 6.77
CA SER A 160 -3.48 9.12 6.21
C SER A 160 -3.44 10.55 6.76
N TYR A 161 -2.63 10.81 7.78
CA TYR A 161 -2.51 12.12 8.43
C TYR A 161 -1.28 12.93 7.99
N ILE A 162 -0.52 12.43 7.01
CA ILE A 162 0.70 13.10 6.54
C ILE A 162 0.42 14.23 5.54
N TYR A 163 -0.78 14.26 4.96
CA TYR A 163 -1.26 15.32 4.09
C TYR A 163 -2.72 15.63 4.37
N ASP A 164 -3.06 16.90 4.34
CA ASP A 164 -4.42 17.34 4.11
C ASP A 164 -4.68 17.30 2.60
N TRP A 165 -5.92 17.09 2.22
CA TRP A 165 -6.29 17.05 0.82
C TRP A 165 -7.68 17.60 0.60
N TRP A 166 -7.85 18.18 -0.57
CA TRP A 166 -9.13 18.68 -1.03
C TRP A 166 -9.39 18.22 -2.45
N LYS A 167 -10.63 17.93 -2.71
CA LYS A 167 -11.09 17.47 -3.99
C LYS A 167 -12.21 18.37 -4.46
N PRO A 168 -12.07 19.02 -5.63
CA PRO A 168 -13.14 19.78 -6.23
C PRO A 168 -14.39 18.90 -6.44
N GLY A 169 -15.56 19.43 -6.06
CA GLY A 169 -16.85 18.82 -6.35
C GLY A 169 -17.39 19.26 -7.72
N GLY A 170 -18.45 18.58 -8.19
CA GLY A 170 -19.19 18.97 -9.39
C GLY A 170 -19.09 18.02 -10.57
N ASN A 171 -20.09 18.10 -11.47
CA ASN A 171 -20.21 17.18 -12.61
C ASN A 171 -19.08 17.38 -13.64
N LEU A 172 -18.61 18.60 -13.84
CA LEU A 172 -17.49 18.90 -14.74
C LEU A 172 -16.20 18.25 -14.27
N PHE A 173 -15.92 18.30 -12.97
CA PHE A 173 -14.75 17.64 -12.38
C PHE A 173 -14.83 16.11 -12.52
N LEU A 174 -16.02 15.53 -12.38
CA LEU A 174 -16.25 14.11 -12.58
C LEU A 174 -15.99 13.70 -14.05
N GLN A 175 -16.45 14.50 -15.01
CA GLN A 175 -16.23 14.27 -16.44
C GLN A 175 -14.73 14.36 -16.76
N LEU A 176 -14.04 15.37 -16.26
CA LEU A 176 -12.60 15.56 -16.43
C LEU A 176 -11.81 14.39 -15.84
N SER A 177 -12.15 13.96 -14.64
CA SER A 177 -11.52 12.81 -13.98
C SER A 177 -11.70 11.52 -14.77
N ARG A 178 -12.87 11.33 -15.39
CA ARG A 178 -13.13 10.17 -16.27
C ARG A 178 -12.33 10.23 -17.56
N ALA A 179 -12.26 11.40 -18.19
CA ALA A 179 -11.51 11.61 -19.43
C ALA A 179 -10.00 11.41 -19.23
N LEU A 180 -9.46 11.95 -18.14
CA LEU A 180 -8.05 11.83 -17.79
C LEU A 180 -7.70 10.45 -17.20
N LYS A 181 -8.69 9.61 -16.84
CA LYS A 181 -8.50 8.38 -16.06
C LYS A 181 -7.71 8.61 -14.76
N PHE A 182 -7.77 9.82 -14.25
CA PHE A 182 -7.03 10.30 -13.09
C PHE A 182 -7.89 11.29 -12.33
N THR A 183 -7.89 11.23 -11.01
CA THR A 183 -8.56 12.21 -10.16
C THR A 183 -7.55 13.22 -9.67
N PRO A 184 -7.54 14.45 -10.17
CA PRO A 184 -6.67 15.49 -9.65
C PRO A 184 -7.11 15.81 -8.22
N LEU A 185 -6.22 15.57 -7.25
CA LEU A 185 -6.37 15.91 -5.84
C LEU A 185 -5.43 17.08 -5.56
N LEU A 186 -5.94 18.09 -4.88
CA LEU A 186 -5.09 19.08 -4.26
C LEU A 186 -4.75 18.57 -2.85
N PHE A 187 -3.48 18.43 -2.57
CA PHE A 187 -3.00 18.02 -1.25
C PHE A 187 -1.89 18.96 -0.79
N TRP A 188 -1.83 19.16 0.50
CA TRP A 188 -0.83 20.00 1.14
C TRP A 188 -0.46 19.45 2.50
N GLY A 189 0.70 19.86 2.98
CA GLY A 189 1.19 19.53 4.30
C GLY A 189 1.68 20.78 5.03
N THR A 190 2.87 20.73 5.58
CA THR A 190 3.46 21.77 6.41
C THR A 190 3.51 23.12 5.67
N PHE A 191 3.00 24.16 6.32
CA PHE A 191 2.91 25.53 5.78
C PHE A 191 2.10 25.65 4.46
N GLY A 192 1.15 24.75 4.21
CA GLY A 192 0.38 24.74 2.97
C GLY A 192 1.18 24.33 1.73
N THR A 193 2.38 23.80 1.90
CA THR A 193 3.25 23.30 0.84
C THR A 193 3.05 21.81 0.58
N HIS A 194 3.77 21.23 -0.39
CA HIS A 194 3.80 19.78 -0.62
C HIS A 194 4.74 19.03 0.35
N LEU A 195 5.31 19.72 1.34
CA LEU A 195 6.08 19.07 2.39
C LEU A 195 5.13 18.36 3.36
N PRO A 196 5.21 17.04 3.53
CA PRO A 196 4.29 16.30 4.38
C PRO A 196 4.43 16.68 5.86
N TYR A 197 3.35 16.52 6.61
CA TYR A 197 3.42 16.65 8.07
C TYR A 197 4.27 15.52 8.65
N GLN A 198 5.15 15.86 9.58
CA GLN A 198 5.95 14.90 10.31
C GLN A 198 5.05 14.20 11.36
N ARG A 199 4.49 13.07 10.99
CA ARG A 199 3.60 12.27 11.85
C ARG A 199 4.17 10.88 12.04
N PRO A 200 4.11 10.31 13.26
CA PRO A 200 4.54 8.94 13.49
C PRO A 200 3.66 7.96 12.70
N MET A 201 4.31 6.94 12.16
CA MET A 201 3.64 5.86 11.44
C MET A 201 4.00 4.51 12.03
N HIS A 202 3.01 3.65 12.17
CA HIS A 202 3.20 2.29 12.65
C HIS A 202 2.76 1.31 11.56
N VAL A 203 3.72 0.62 10.97
CA VAL A 203 3.47 -0.41 9.97
C VAL A 203 3.37 -1.74 10.69
N VAL A 204 2.22 -2.39 10.61
CA VAL A 204 1.95 -3.67 11.25
C VAL A 204 1.85 -4.74 10.17
N VAL A 205 2.69 -5.75 10.27
CA VAL A 205 2.72 -6.92 9.38
C VAL A 205 2.08 -8.10 10.11
N GLY A 206 0.99 -8.61 9.58
CA GLY A 206 0.26 -9.74 10.13
C GLY A 206 0.87 -11.09 9.75
N LYS A 207 0.22 -12.16 10.19
CA LYS A 207 0.65 -13.53 9.88
C LYS A 207 0.38 -13.88 8.41
N PRO A 208 1.26 -14.66 7.76
CA PRO A 208 1.03 -15.17 6.42
C PRO A 208 -0.20 -16.08 6.34
N ILE A 209 -1.05 -15.85 5.36
CA ILE A 209 -2.14 -16.74 4.98
C ILE A 209 -1.58 -17.73 3.97
N GLU A 210 -1.48 -18.98 4.36
CA GLU A 210 -0.96 -20.05 3.51
C GLU A 210 -1.90 -20.35 2.34
N LEU A 211 -1.35 -20.47 1.14
CA LEU A 211 -2.10 -20.73 -0.08
C LEU A 211 -1.52 -21.93 -0.82
N ASN A 212 -2.39 -22.80 -1.29
CA ASN A 212 -2.01 -23.84 -2.22
C ASN A 212 -1.85 -23.26 -3.62
N LYS A 213 -0.80 -23.69 -4.33
CA LYS A 213 -0.58 -23.28 -5.71
C LYS A 213 -1.71 -23.80 -6.60
N ASN A 214 -2.44 -22.87 -7.22
CA ASN A 214 -3.48 -23.16 -8.20
C ASN A 214 -3.26 -22.30 -9.45
N PRO A 215 -2.75 -22.85 -10.57
CA PRO A 215 -2.44 -22.10 -11.77
C PRO A 215 -3.65 -21.45 -12.46
N LYS A 216 -4.86 -21.95 -12.18
CA LYS A 216 -6.11 -21.43 -12.78
C LYS A 216 -7.21 -21.35 -11.70
N PRO A 217 -7.10 -20.41 -10.74
CA PRO A 217 -8.09 -20.30 -9.67
C PRO A 217 -9.44 -19.83 -10.24
N THR A 218 -10.50 -20.42 -9.75
CA THR A 218 -11.87 -19.98 -10.09
C THR A 218 -12.20 -18.63 -9.44
N ALA A 219 -13.26 -17.98 -9.88
CA ALA A 219 -13.68 -16.71 -9.30
C ALA A 219 -14.13 -16.87 -7.85
N GLU A 220 -14.76 -17.99 -7.53
CA GLU A 220 -15.25 -18.35 -6.19
C GLU A 220 -14.09 -18.59 -5.23
N GLU A 221 -13.05 -19.35 -5.64
CA GLU A 221 -11.85 -19.59 -4.85
C GLU A 221 -11.11 -18.28 -4.53
N VAL A 222 -10.95 -17.43 -5.55
CA VAL A 222 -10.35 -16.09 -5.37
C VAL A 222 -11.17 -15.25 -4.40
N GLN A 223 -12.50 -15.33 -4.45
CA GLN A 223 -13.37 -14.61 -3.53
C GLN A 223 -13.27 -15.13 -2.10
N GLN A 224 -13.15 -16.43 -1.91
CA GLN A 224 -12.97 -17.03 -0.57
C GLN A 224 -11.65 -16.58 0.06
N VAL A 225 -10.54 -16.69 -0.67
CA VAL A 225 -9.23 -16.25 -0.19
C VAL A 225 -9.20 -14.73 0.05
N HIS A 226 -9.87 -13.96 -0.82
CA HIS A 226 -10.01 -12.52 -0.62
C HIS A 226 -10.78 -12.19 0.67
N ALA A 227 -11.86 -12.91 0.97
CA ALA A 227 -12.61 -12.73 2.21
C ALA A 227 -11.76 -13.07 3.45
N GLN A 228 -10.93 -14.13 3.39
CA GLN A 228 -9.97 -14.45 4.45
C GLN A 228 -8.95 -13.33 4.65
N PHE A 229 -8.42 -12.76 3.57
CA PHE A 229 -7.49 -11.63 3.65
C PHE A 229 -8.15 -10.39 4.27
N VAL A 230 -9.36 -10.05 3.84
CA VAL A 230 -10.12 -8.91 4.40
C VAL A 230 -10.36 -9.10 5.90
N LYS A 231 -10.75 -10.30 6.32
CA LYS A 231 -10.93 -10.62 7.73
C LYS A 231 -9.61 -10.49 8.51
N ALA A 232 -8.53 -11.07 8.00
CA ALA A 232 -7.22 -10.98 8.64
C ALA A 232 -6.74 -9.53 8.77
N LEU A 233 -6.99 -8.68 7.77
CA LEU A 233 -6.68 -7.25 7.82
C LEU A 233 -7.53 -6.51 8.87
N GLN A 234 -8.82 -6.86 9.00
CA GLN A 234 -9.70 -6.30 10.03
C GLN A 234 -9.26 -6.71 11.44
N ASP A 235 -8.93 -7.98 11.62
CA ASP A 235 -8.46 -8.51 12.91
C ASP A 235 -7.12 -7.84 13.30
N LEU A 236 -6.19 -7.69 12.35
CA LEU A 236 -4.93 -6.97 12.53
C LEU A 236 -5.18 -5.52 12.99
N PHE A 237 -6.08 -4.82 12.31
CA PHE A 237 -6.45 -3.45 12.65
C PHE A 237 -7.05 -3.37 14.07
N GLN A 238 -8.02 -4.21 14.42
CA GLN A 238 -8.69 -4.18 15.72
C GLN A 238 -7.73 -4.51 16.87
N THR A 239 -6.84 -5.47 16.67
CA THR A 239 -5.86 -5.89 17.67
C THR A 239 -4.87 -4.78 18.01
N HIS A 240 -4.44 -4.02 17.01
CA HIS A 240 -3.33 -3.08 17.19
C HIS A 240 -3.76 -1.62 17.39
N LYS A 241 -4.96 -1.22 16.97
CA LYS A 241 -5.38 0.19 16.98
C LYS A 241 -5.29 0.86 18.36
N ALA A 242 -5.77 0.18 19.43
CA ALA A 242 -5.76 0.75 20.77
C ALA A 242 -4.33 0.91 21.32
N ARG A 243 -3.50 -0.12 21.13
CA ARG A 243 -2.10 -0.11 21.58
C ARG A 243 -1.27 0.98 20.92
N LEU A 244 -1.59 1.34 19.67
CA LEU A 244 -0.87 2.33 18.88
C LEU A 244 -1.43 3.75 19.01
N GLY A 245 -2.41 3.98 19.88
CA GLY A 245 -3.00 5.29 20.12
C GLY A 245 -4.13 5.68 19.15
N TYR A 246 -4.71 4.72 18.45
CA TYR A 246 -5.80 4.91 17.47
C TYR A 246 -7.11 4.22 17.93
N ALA A 247 -7.40 4.22 19.23
CA ALA A 247 -8.55 3.51 19.80
C ALA A 247 -9.89 3.89 19.15
N ASP A 248 -10.07 5.19 18.86
CA ASP A 248 -11.30 5.74 18.28
C ASP A 248 -11.38 5.56 16.75
N LEU A 249 -10.31 5.03 16.13
CA LEU A 249 -10.28 4.83 14.69
C LEU A 249 -11.18 3.66 14.30
N SER A 250 -12.03 3.86 13.30
CA SER A 250 -12.85 2.81 12.70
C SER A 250 -12.38 2.48 11.28
N LEU A 251 -12.42 1.21 10.90
CA LEU A 251 -12.04 0.71 9.59
C LEU A 251 -13.30 0.40 8.78
N ARG A 252 -13.43 1.00 7.61
CA ARG A 252 -14.47 0.68 6.63
C ARG A 252 -13.84 0.14 5.35
N ILE A 253 -14.20 -1.07 4.97
CA ILE A 253 -13.77 -1.71 3.72
C ILE A 253 -14.87 -1.57 2.67
N LEU A 254 -14.53 -1.02 1.50
CA LEU A 254 -15.42 -0.75 0.38
C LEU A 254 -15.02 -1.55 -0.86
#